data_1722bc24d19b98dd2c4fb51650a5d067
#
_entry.id   1722bc24d19b98dd2c4fb51650a5d067
#
_cell.length_a   1.000
_cell.length_b   1.000
_cell.length_c   1.000
_cell.angle_alpha   90.00
_cell.angle_beta   90.00
_cell.angle_gamma   90.00
#
_symmetry.space_group_name_H-M   'P 1'
#
loop_
_entity.id
_entity.type
_entity.pdbx_description
1 polymer ?
#
loop_
_entity_poly.entity_id
_entity_poly.type
_entity_poly.pdbx_seq_one_letter_code
_entity_poly.pdbx_strand_id
1 'polypeptide(L)'
;MMATSIVGDILNSFILSGRLGYAEIFKSPVFWLCLILVVLAGLLAMPLAVPIGPMYWDTYIYLDATQRIKMGQIPGADFSTPVGPLGYYLFTAGLALFPKAQLLLLAQWSMLAAAAPLMAVVLGAIGPQRRALAFALLVPFLIFGIFPANVQAFHTYPGLDGFGIYNRQTSLLIYVLVSGLMFIREGRKLAVFCAIAKLCLFLTKITGFLVGGLIGLAALLAGRISVRSTILAAVLFLAVLAILELNGHMMTAYLADIARLVALNEEALLPRFLTVMSGKLDVILPSGLLVLAFSGST
;
A
#
# COMPACT_ATOMS: atom_id res chain seq x y z
N MET A 1 15.85 -14.70 4.48
CA MET A 1 16.61 -15.49 3.51
C MET A 1 15.92 -15.64 2.13
N MET A 2 14.59 -15.69 2.00
CA MET A 2 13.90 -15.71 0.69
C MET A 2 13.83 -14.36 -0.04
N ALA A 3 13.74 -13.24 0.66
CA ALA A 3 13.65 -11.91 0.03
C ALA A 3 14.97 -11.49 -0.65
N THR A 4 16.11 -11.92 -0.14
CA THR A 4 17.42 -11.66 -0.75
C THR A 4 17.64 -12.46 -2.04
N SER A 5 17.02 -13.63 -2.18
CA SER A 5 17.06 -14.44 -3.40
C SER A 5 16.29 -13.78 -4.56
N ILE A 6 15.09 -13.26 -4.30
CA ILE A 6 14.25 -12.65 -5.36
C ILE A 6 14.90 -11.36 -5.90
N VAL A 7 15.48 -10.54 -5.05
CA VAL A 7 16.23 -9.34 -5.48
C VAL A 7 17.52 -9.74 -6.18
N GLY A 8 18.21 -10.79 -5.73
CA GLY A 8 19.39 -11.36 -6.35
C GLY A 8 19.08 -11.93 -7.74
N ASP A 9 17.97 -12.64 -7.91
CA ASP A 9 17.56 -13.21 -9.20
C ASP A 9 17.11 -12.12 -10.19
N ILE A 10 16.45 -11.07 -9.71
CA ILE A 10 16.12 -9.89 -10.53
C ILE A 10 17.41 -9.17 -10.96
N LEU A 11 18.35 -8.93 -10.06
CA LEU A 11 19.64 -8.32 -10.38
C LEU A 11 20.51 -9.23 -11.29
N ASN A 12 20.56 -10.53 -11.03
CA ASN A 12 21.28 -11.47 -11.87
C ASN A 12 20.66 -11.64 -13.25
N SER A 13 19.34 -11.62 -13.40
CA SER A 13 18.69 -11.62 -14.71
C SER A 13 19.00 -10.32 -15.49
N PHE A 14 19.22 -9.20 -14.80
CA PHE A 14 19.68 -7.95 -15.41
C PHE A 14 21.19 -7.98 -15.79
N ILE A 15 22.02 -8.62 -14.96
CA ILE A 15 23.48 -8.64 -15.15
C ILE A 15 23.91 -9.74 -16.14
N LEU A 16 23.26 -10.91 -16.13
CA LEU A 16 23.59 -12.05 -16.99
C LEU A 16 23.05 -11.94 -18.41
N SER A 17 22.06 -11.08 -18.67
CA SER A 17 21.66 -10.75 -20.05
C SER A 17 22.60 -9.72 -20.71
N GLY A 18 23.89 -9.86 -20.62
CA GLY A 18 24.96 -8.94 -21.09
C GLY A 18 24.85 -8.42 -22.53
N ARG A 19 23.63 -8.14 -23.02
CA ARG A 19 23.31 -7.54 -24.33
C ARG A 19 22.28 -6.40 -24.25
N LEU A 20 21.84 -5.99 -23.06
CA LEU A 20 21.04 -4.76 -22.99
C LEU A 20 21.98 -3.57 -23.03
N GLY A 21 22.08 -2.93 -24.19
CA GLY A 21 22.81 -1.65 -24.30
C GLY A 21 22.25 -0.66 -23.26
N TYR A 22 23.10 0.23 -22.71
CA TYR A 22 22.72 1.24 -21.69
C TYR A 22 21.40 1.96 -22.02
N ALA A 23 21.11 2.20 -23.31
CA ALA A 23 19.86 2.81 -23.78
C ALA A 23 18.59 2.01 -23.42
N GLU A 24 18.65 0.68 -23.26
CA GLU A 24 17.48 -0.14 -22.91
C GLU A 24 17.17 -0.10 -21.40
N ILE A 25 18.18 0.11 -20.56
CA ILE A 25 18.02 0.27 -19.10
C ILE A 25 17.19 1.52 -18.82
N PHE A 26 17.50 2.65 -19.45
CA PHE A 26 16.75 3.91 -19.29
C PHE A 26 15.31 3.85 -19.82
N LYS A 27 15.01 2.88 -20.67
CA LYS A 27 13.63 2.65 -21.14
C LYS A 27 12.81 1.78 -20.18
N SER A 28 13.40 1.24 -19.11
CA SER A 28 12.70 0.37 -18.13
C SER A 28 11.98 1.20 -17.07
N PRO A 29 10.63 1.05 -16.91
CA PRO A 29 9.89 1.70 -15.83
C PRO A 29 10.37 1.24 -14.43
N VAL A 30 10.84 -0.02 -14.31
CA VAL A 30 11.38 -0.55 -13.05
C VAL A 30 12.69 0.16 -12.67
N PHE A 31 13.54 0.48 -13.66
CA PHE A 31 14.75 1.27 -13.43
C PHE A 31 14.41 2.64 -12.82
N TRP A 32 13.43 3.35 -13.38
CA TRP A 32 13.00 4.64 -12.88
C TRP A 32 12.37 4.55 -11.49
N LEU A 33 11.59 3.50 -11.23
CA LEU A 33 11.08 3.22 -9.89
C LEU A 33 12.24 3.08 -8.89
N CYS A 34 13.24 2.23 -9.19
CA CYS A 34 14.40 2.04 -8.33
C CYS A 34 15.20 3.34 -8.14
N LEU A 35 15.46 4.09 -9.22
CA LEU A 35 16.17 5.36 -9.15
C LEU A 35 15.47 6.37 -8.24
N ILE A 36 14.15 6.49 -8.37
CA ILE A 36 13.36 7.39 -7.52
C ILE A 36 13.41 6.94 -6.07
N LEU A 37 13.30 5.65 -5.78
CA LEU A 37 13.44 5.14 -4.41
C LEU A 37 14.81 5.45 -3.80
N VAL A 38 15.88 5.35 -4.59
CA VAL A 38 17.23 5.75 -4.14
C VAL A 38 17.31 7.25 -3.85
N VAL A 39 16.70 8.09 -4.69
CA VAL A 39 16.63 9.53 -4.44
C VAL A 39 15.84 9.83 -3.17
N LEU A 40 14.68 9.20 -2.97
CA LEU A 40 13.89 9.37 -1.74
C LEU A 40 14.65 8.92 -0.50
N ALA A 41 15.37 7.80 -0.56
CA ALA A 41 16.22 7.34 0.53
C ALA A 41 17.35 8.35 0.83
N GLY A 42 17.95 8.92 -0.21
CA GLY A 42 18.93 10.02 -0.07
C GLY A 42 18.34 11.26 0.61
N LEU A 43 17.12 11.64 0.25
CA LEU A 43 16.41 12.74 0.89
C LEU A 43 16.05 12.45 2.35
N LEU A 44 15.68 11.21 2.70
CA LEU A 44 15.45 10.81 4.09
C LEU A 44 16.73 10.81 4.94
N ALA A 45 17.89 10.61 4.33
CA ALA A 45 19.16 10.70 5.03
C ALA A 45 19.57 12.15 5.38
N MET A 46 18.92 13.15 4.74
CA MET A 46 19.18 14.57 4.95
C MET A 46 18.26 15.15 6.03
N PRO A 47 18.71 16.11 6.85
CA PRO A 47 17.89 16.81 7.83
C PRO A 47 16.99 17.85 7.16
N LEU A 48 15.99 17.39 6.41
CA LEU A 48 15.07 18.28 5.70
C LEU A 48 14.11 18.97 6.69
N ALA A 49 13.89 20.26 6.50
CA ALA A 49 12.83 21.01 7.17
C ALA A 49 11.66 21.20 6.19
N VAL A 50 10.52 20.58 6.49
CA VAL A 50 9.31 20.71 5.68
C VAL A 50 8.19 21.20 6.57
N PRO A 51 7.45 22.25 6.17
CA PRO A 51 6.34 22.75 6.94
C PRO A 51 5.21 21.71 6.96
N ILE A 52 4.73 21.39 8.17
CA ILE A 52 3.56 20.55 8.38
C ILE A 52 2.38 21.47 8.62
N GLY A 53 1.26 21.22 7.94
CA GLY A 53 0.00 21.94 8.14
C GLY A 53 -0.60 21.66 9.52
N PRO A 54 -1.74 22.28 9.85
CA PRO A 54 -2.37 22.17 11.17
C PRO A 54 -2.83 20.74 11.53
N MET A 55 -2.96 19.86 10.55
CA MET A 55 -3.37 18.46 10.73
C MET A 55 -2.13 17.57 10.79
N TYR A 56 -1.62 17.30 12.00
CA TYR A 56 -0.36 16.57 12.22
C TYR A 56 -0.50 15.33 13.14
N TRP A 57 -1.71 15.01 13.55
CA TRP A 57 -2.01 14.03 14.60
C TRP A 57 -1.42 12.65 14.33
N ASP A 58 -1.55 12.14 13.10
CA ASP A 58 -1.07 10.79 12.79
C ASP A 58 0.46 10.70 12.91
N THR A 59 1.19 11.80 12.65
CA THR A 59 2.65 11.82 12.83
C THR A 59 3.05 11.55 14.27
N TYR A 60 2.31 12.10 15.24
CA TYR A 60 2.55 11.82 16.67
C TYR A 60 2.17 10.40 17.05
N ILE A 61 1.09 9.84 16.49
CA ILE A 61 0.72 8.43 16.69
C ILE A 61 1.86 7.50 16.20
N TYR A 62 2.46 7.79 15.05
CA TYR A 62 3.60 7.04 14.54
C TYR A 62 4.83 7.15 15.45
N LEU A 63 5.10 8.33 16.02
CA LEU A 63 6.20 8.54 16.96
C LEU A 63 5.99 7.79 18.29
N ASP A 64 4.79 7.90 18.89
CA ASP A 64 4.44 7.16 20.11
C ASP A 64 4.56 5.66 19.89
N ALA A 65 3.96 5.14 18.81
CA ALA A 65 4.07 3.73 18.46
C ALA A 65 5.53 3.29 18.28
N THR A 66 6.38 4.14 17.66
CA THR A 66 7.81 3.84 17.52
C THR A 66 8.53 3.72 18.86
N GLN A 67 8.25 4.62 19.80
CA GLN A 67 8.86 4.55 21.13
C GLN A 67 8.45 3.26 21.85
N ARG A 68 7.17 2.90 21.79
CA ARG A 68 6.64 1.67 22.36
C ARG A 68 7.26 0.43 21.72
N ILE A 69 7.35 0.38 20.39
CA ILE A 69 7.98 -0.75 19.66
C ILE A 69 9.47 -0.86 20.04
N LYS A 70 10.20 0.25 20.19
CA LYS A 70 11.59 0.23 20.65
C LYS A 70 11.75 -0.29 22.09
N MET A 71 10.73 -0.14 22.92
CA MET A 71 10.68 -0.74 24.27
C MET A 71 10.20 -2.19 24.28
N GLY A 72 10.02 -2.81 23.12
CA GLY A 72 9.59 -4.21 22.98
C GLY A 72 8.09 -4.42 23.02
N GLN A 73 7.26 -3.36 23.03
CA GLN A 73 5.81 -3.46 23.02
C GLN A 73 5.29 -3.80 21.61
N ILE A 74 4.22 -4.58 21.56
CA ILE A 74 3.59 -5.07 20.32
C ILE A 74 2.32 -4.27 20.05
N PRO A 75 2.19 -3.59 18.87
CA PRO A 75 0.97 -2.89 18.50
C PRO A 75 -0.25 -3.80 18.47
N GLY A 76 -1.35 -3.34 19.04
CA GLY A 76 -2.58 -4.10 19.20
C GLY A 76 -2.61 -4.95 20.47
N ALA A 77 -1.49 -5.60 20.84
CA ALA A 77 -1.38 -6.45 22.03
C ALA A 77 -1.09 -5.64 23.30
N ASP A 78 -0.03 -4.84 23.28
CA ASP A 78 0.42 -4.07 24.47
C ASP A 78 -0.12 -2.64 24.49
N PHE A 79 -0.56 -2.13 23.35
CA PHE A 79 -1.19 -0.81 23.24
C PHE A 79 -2.16 -0.77 22.06
N SER A 80 -3.31 -0.14 22.27
CA SER A 80 -4.34 0.04 21.23
C SER A 80 -3.86 0.91 20.10
N THR A 81 -4.19 0.52 18.87
CA THR A 81 -3.89 1.27 17.67
C THR A 81 -5.14 1.45 16.80
N PRO A 82 -5.38 2.66 16.24
CA PRO A 82 -6.56 2.91 15.40
C PRO A 82 -6.50 2.20 14.03
N VAL A 83 -5.33 1.69 13.66
CA VAL A 83 -5.05 1.05 12.38
C VAL A 83 -4.09 -0.13 12.56
N GLY A 84 -3.86 -0.89 11.49
CA GLY A 84 -2.99 -2.06 11.54
C GLY A 84 -1.51 -1.73 11.77
N PRO A 85 -0.73 -2.72 12.19
CA PRO A 85 0.64 -2.52 12.70
C PRO A 85 1.69 -2.26 11.62
N LEU A 86 1.42 -2.56 10.35
CA LEU A 86 2.44 -2.51 9.28
C LEU A 86 3.08 -1.13 9.15
N GLY A 87 2.26 -0.07 9.13
CA GLY A 87 2.76 1.30 9.00
C GLY A 87 3.72 1.68 10.12
N TYR A 88 3.41 1.29 11.36
CA TYR A 88 4.24 1.58 12.54
C TYR A 88 5.57 0.84 12.50
N TYR A 89 5.58 -0.44 12.12
CA TYR A 89 6.82 -1.21 11.98
C TYR A 89 7.71 -0.66 10.85
N LEU A 90 7.12 -0.33 9.69
CA LEU A 90 7.87 0.24 8.57
C LEU A 90 8.45 1.62 8.94
N PHE A 91 7.68 2.46 9.61
CA PHE A 91 8.15 3.76 10.10
C PHE A 91 9.27 3.59 11.13
N THR A 92 9.11 2.68 12.10
CA THR A 92 10.13 2.40 13.12
C THR A 92 11.44 1.92 12.50
N ALA A 93 11.36 0.98 11.56
CA ALA A 93 12.52 0.49 10.80
C ALA A 93 13.16 1.62 9.98
N GLY A 94 12.33 2.43 9.31
CA GLY A 94 12.79 3.59 8.56
C GLY A 94 13.50 4.62 9.44
N LEU A 95 12.96 4.92 10.64
CA LEU A 95 13.60 5.86 11.57
C LEU A 95 14.93 5.31 12.14
N ALA A 96 15.07 4.00 12.26
CA ALA A 96 16.34 3.37 12.63
C ALA A 96 17.39 3.51 11.51
N LEU A 97 16.98 3.43 10.25
CA LEU A 97 17.87 3.60 9.09
C LEU A 97 18.19 5.09 8.81
N PHE A 98 17.22 5.97 9.03
CA PHE A 98 17.29 7.41 8.73
C PHE A 98 16.96 8.25 9.98
N PRO A 99 17.83 8.30 10.97
CA PRO A 99 17.52 8.95 12.27
C PRO A 99 17.34 10.47 12.19
N LYS A 100 17.74 11.09 11.06
CA LYS A 100 17.57 12.53 10.81
C LYS A 100 16.42 12.83 9.85
N ALA A 101 15.66 11.82 9.42
CA ALA A 101 14.59 11.99 8.47
C ALA A 101 13.51 12.94 8.97
N GLN A 102 12.96 13.72 8.05
CA GLN A 102 11.74 14.48 8.32
C GLN A 102 10.59 13.49 8.53
N LEU A 103 9.92 13.56 9.68
CA LEU A 103 9.04 12.50 10.18
C LEU A 103 7.80 12.26 9.32
N LEU A 104 7.19 13.32 8.77
CA LEU A 104 6.02 13.17 7.89
C LEU A 104 6.40 12.52 6.56
N LEU A 105 7.53 12.92 5.97
CA LEU A 105 8.04 12.30 4.76
C LEU A 105 8.38 10.82 5.01
N LEU A 106 9.00 10.52 6.13
CA LEU A 106 9.30 9.14 6.52
C LEU A 106 8.01 8.32 6.68
N ALA A 107 7.00 8.85 7.38
CA ALA A 107 5.73 8.16 7.56
C ALA A 107 5.04 7.87 6.20
N GLN A 108 5.05 8.84 5.28
CA GLN A 108 4.50 8.68 3.94
C GLN A 108 5.29 7.65 3.12
N TRP A 109 6.63 7.77 3.09
CA TRP A 109 7.48 7.00 2.18
C TRP A 109 7.83 5.61 2.71
N SER A 110 7.71 5.36 4.00
CA SER A 110 7.98 4.03 4.58
C SER A 110 7.12 2.93 3.93
N MET A 111 5.88 3.23 3.54
CA MET A 111 5.01 2.26 2.87
C MET A 111 5.52 1.86 1.47
N LEU A 112 6.37 2.66 0.84
CA LEU A 112 7.00 2.28 -0.42
C LEU A 112 7.86 1.02 -0.26
N ALA A 113 8.38 0.72 0.93
CA ALA A 113 9.09 -0.53 1.20
C ALA A 113 8.22 -1.78 0.93
N ALA A 114 6.90 -1.69 1.17
CA ALA A 114 5.95 -2.75 0.87
C ALA A 114 5.33 -2.62 -0.53
N ALA A 115 4.95 -1.40 -0.93
CA ALA A 115 4.20 -1.17 -2.17
C ALA A 115 5.07 -1.21 -3.43
N ALA A 116 6.32 -0.72 -3.38
CA ALA A 116 7.17 -0.63 -4.56
C ALA A 116 7.63 -2.00 -5.11
N PRO A 117 7.99 -3.00 -4.29
CA PRO A 117 8.25 -4.35 -4.80
C PRO A 117 7.04 -4.95 -5.52
N LEU A 118 5.84 -4.76 -4.98
CA LEU A 118 4.59 -5.20 -5.63
C LEU A 118 4.37 -4.47 -6.96
N MET A 119 4.58 -3.15 -6.99
CA MET A 119 4.49 -2.37 -8.23
C MET A 119 5.54 -2.79 -9.25
N ALA A 120 6.77 -3.10 -8.85
CA ALA A 120 7.80 -3.62 -9.75
C ALA A 120 7.37 -4.95 -10.41
N VAL A 121 6.68 -5.84 -9.66
CA VAL A 121 6.10 -7.08 -10.22
C VAL A 121 5.04 -6.77 -11.28
N VAL A 122 4.20 -5.76 -11.06
CA VAL A 122 3.19 -5.31 -12.03
C VAL A 122 3.85 -4.76 -13.30
N LEU A 123 4.80 -3.83 -13.13
CA LEU A 123 5.52 -3.22 -14.26
C LEU A 123 6.25 -4.27 -15.10
N GLY A 124 6.88 -5.25 -14.44
CA GLY A 124 7.53 -6.37 -15.12
C GLY A 124 6.56 -7.29 -15.88
N ALA A 125 5.30 -7.38 -15.44
CA ALA A 125 4.28 -8.20 -16.09
C ALA A 125 3.73 -7.56 -17.39
N ILE A 126 3.82 -6.23 -17.55
CA ILE A 126 3.29 -5.50 -18.71
C ILE A 126 4.13 -5.76 -19.97
N GLY A 127 5.41 -6.04 -19.79
CA GLY A 127 6.32 -6.33 -20.90
C GLY A 127 6.80 -5.10 -21.67
N PRO A 128 7.88 -5.27 -22.45
CA PRO A 128 8.58 -4.16 -23.11
C PRO A 128 7.79 -3.51 -24.26
N GLN A 129 6.86 -4.21 -24.89
CA GLN A 129 6.04 -3.67 -25.99
C GLN A 129 5.03 -2.61 -25.54
N ARG A 130 4.65 -2.63 -24.26
CA ARG A 130 3.64 -1.74 -23.66
C ARG A 130 4.27 -0.75 -22.65
N ARG A 131 5.50 -0.30 -22.91
CA ARG A 131 6.25 0.60 -21.99
C ARG A 131 5.47 1.88 -21.64
N ALA A 132 4.79 2.48 -22.60
CA ALA A 132 3.98 3.68 -22.36
C ALA A 132 2.90 3.43 -21.29
N LEU A 133 2.24 2.26 -21.33
CA LEU A 133 1.26 1.85 -20.33
C LEU A 133 1.94 1.64 -18.95
N ALA A 134 3.11 1.02 -18.92
CA ALA A 134 3.84 0.83 -17.68
C ALA A 134 4.25 2.17 -17.03
N PHE A 135 4.68 3.16 -17.81
CA PHE A 135 4.93 4.51 -17.33
C PHE A 135 3.63 5.22 -16.90
N ALA A 136 2.54 5.06 -17.64
CA ALA A 136 1.24 5.62 -17.28
C ALA A 136 0.72 5.07 -15.93
N LEU A 137 1.08 3.84 -15.56
CA LEU A 137 0.80 3.29 -14.23
C LEU A 137 1.81 3.73 -13.17
N LEU A 138 3.08 3.91 -13.55
CA LEU A 138 4.11 4.33 -12.60
C LEU A 138 3.89 5.76 -12.09
N VAL A 139 3.44 6.69 -12.95
CA VAL A 139 3.26 8.10 -12.58
C VAL A 139 2.25 8.28 -11.45
N PRO A 140 1.00 7.77 -11.52
CA PRO A 140 0.06 7.88 -10.39
C PRO A 140 0.57 7.17 -9.13
N PHE A 141 1.23 6.00 -9.27
CA PHE A 141 1.85 5.30 -8.15
C PHE A 141 2.84 6.20 -7.40
N LEU A 142 3.71 6.90 -8.13
CA LEU A 142 4.70 7.80 -7.55
C LEU A 142 4.04 9.05 -6.95
N ILE A 143 3.03 9.62 -7.60
CA ILE A 143 2.30 10.77 -7.06
C ILE A 143 1.66 10.40 -5.71
N PHE A 144 0.91 9.30 -5.65
CA PHE A 144 0.28 8.86 -4.40
C PHE A 144 1.28 8.40 -3.34
N GLY A 145 2.40 7.81 -3.75
CA GLY A 145 3.44 7.34 -2.84
C GLY A 145 4.29 8.46 -2.25
N ILE A 146 4.58 9.51 -3.02
CA ILE A 146 5.54 10.54 -2.65
C ILE A 146 4.89 11.72 -1.94
N PHE A 147 3.74 12.21 -2.42
CA PHE A 147 3.16 13.45 -1.93
C PHE A 147 2.23 13.22 -0.72
N PRO A 148 2.58 13.74 0.47
CA PRO A 148 1.72 13.71 1.65
C PRO A 148 0.68 14.85 1.57
N ALA A 149 -0.16 14.84 0.56
CA ALA A 149 -1.21 15.84 0.34
C ALA A 149 -2.60 15.22 0.51
N ASN A 150 -3.50 15.93 1.17
CA ASN A 150 -4.92 15.59 1.29
C ASN A 150 -5.72 16.57 0.43
N VAL A 151 -6.51 16.04 -0.52
CA VAL A 151 -7.26 16.86 -1.48
C VAL A 151 -8.47 17.54 -0.83
N GLN A 152 -8.90 17.10 0.35
CA GLN A 152 -10.15 17.53 0.99
C GLN A 152 -10.03 18.72 1.95
N ALA A 153 -8.82 19.14 2.31
CA ALA A 153 -8.62 20.25 3.23
C ALA A 153 -7.79 21.34 2.58
N PHE A 154 -8.44 22.40 2.16
CA PHE A 154 -7.77 23.67 1.88
C PHE A 154 -7.31 24.27 3.20
N HIS A 155 -6.00 24.25 3.45
CA HIS A 155 -5.42 24.99 4.56
C HIS A 155 -4.94 26.35 4.09
N THR A 156 -5.19 27.35 4.91
CA THR A 156 -4.76 28.74 4.67
C THR A 156 -3.24 28.87 4.58
N TYR A 157 -2.51 27.93 5.19
CA TYR A 157 -1.06 27.88 5.15
C TYR A 157 -0.60 26.70 4.27
N PRO A 158 0.32 26.93 3.33
CA PRO A 158 0.93 25.85 2.57
C PRO A 158 1.75 24.97 3.51
N GLY A 159 1.37 23.72 3.60
CA GLY A 159 2.09 22.71 4.40
C GLY A 159 1.68 21.32 3.96
N LEU A 160 2.55 20.36 4.25
CA LEU A 160 2.22 18.96 4.05
C LEU A 160 1.21 18.49 5.09
N ASP A 161 0.33 17.55 4.70
CA ASP A 161 -0.72 17.06 5.57
C ASP A 161 -0.28 15.80 6.32
N GLY A 162 -0.15 15.93 7.63
CA GLY A 162 0.18 14.86 8.57
C GLY A 162 -1.02 14.07 9.09
N PHE A 163 -2.22 14.23 8.49
CA PHE A 163 -3.43 13.51 8.83
C PHE A 163 -3.84 12.54 7.73
N GLY A 164 -4.41 11.40 8.09
CA GLY A 164 -4.86 10.39 7.13
C GLY A 164 -3.73 9.66 6.41
N ILE A 165 -2.54 9.57 6.99
CA ILE A 165 -1.38 8.88 6.40
C ILE A 165 -1.75 7.45 6.00
N TYR A 166 -2.38 6.71 6.89
CA TYR A 166 -2.84 5.33 6.63
C TYR A 166 -3.93 5.25 5.54
N ASN A 167 -4.72 6.30 5.31
CA ASN A 167 -5.68 6.35 4.20
C ASN A 167 -4.95 6.41 2.86
N ARG A 168 -3.94 7.28 2.74
CA ARG A 168 -3.10 7.38 1.54
C ARG A 168 -2.34 6.10 1.27
N GLN A 169 -1.75 5.50 2.30
CA GLN A 169 -1.07 4.20 2.22
C GLN A 169 -2.01 3.10 1.74
N THR A 170 -3.23 3.06 2.28
CA THR A 170 -4.28 2.12 1.86
C THR A 170 -4.67 2.32 0.40
N SER A 171 -4.88 3.56 -0.04
CA SER A 171 -5.21 3.88 -1.44
C SER A 171 -4.09 3.48 -2.40
N LEU A 172 -2.84 3.68 -2.01
CA LEU A 172 -1.67 3.23 -2.78
C LEU A 172 -1.66 1.70 -2.93
N LEU A 173 -1.91 0.96 -1.84
CA LEU A 173 -1.96 -0.51 -1.87
C LEU A 173 -3.15 -1.04 -2.69
N ILE A 174 -4.31 -0.38 -2.63
CA ILE A 174 -5.48 -0.73 -3.47
C ILE A 174 -5.13 -0.49 -4.94
N TYR A 175 -4.50 0.64 -5.28
CA TYR A 175 -4.03 0.92 -6.63
C TYR A 175 -3.10 -0.18 -7.16
N VAL A 176 -2.15 -0.62 -6.34
CA VAL A 176 -1.23 -1.72 -6.68
C VAL A 176 -1.97 -3.04 -6.84
N LEU A 177 -2.93 -3.36 -5.95
CA LEU A 177 -3.75 -4.57 -6.06
C LEU A 177 -4.54 -4.61 -7.37
N VAL A 178 -5.24 -3.51 -7.72
CA VAL A 178 -6.01 -3.40 -8.96
C VAL A 178 -5.09 -3.55 -10.18
N SER A 179 -3.96 -2.84 -10.18
CA SER A 179 -2.97 -2.95 -11.25
C SER A 179 -2.45 -4.39 -11.40
N GLY A 180 -2.19 -5.08 -10.30
CA GLY A 180 -1.78 -6.49 -10.33
C GLY A 180 -2.86 -7.41 -10.90
N LEU A 181 -4.10 -7.24 -10.47
CA LEU A 181 -5.24 -7.97 -11.01
C LEU A 181 -5.43 -7.73 -12.53
N MET A 182 -5.13 -6.55 -13.02
CA MET A 182 -5.27 -6.23 -14.44
C MET A 182 -4.14 -6.80 -15.30
N PHE A 183 -2.89 -6.79 -14.84
CA PHE A 183 -1.72 -6.99 -15.70
C PHE A 183 -0.93 -8.26 -15.40
N ILE A 184 -0.98 -8.81 -14.18
CA ILE A 184 -0.27 -10.06 -13.87
C ILE A 184 -1.09 -11.23 -14.44
N ARG A 185 -0.45 -12.07 -15.24
CA ARG A 185 -1.10 -13.27 -15.80
C ARG A 185 -1.61 -14.18 -14.67
N GLU A 186 -2.80 -14.74 -14.89
CA GLU A 186 -3.41 -15.70 -13.97
C GLU A 186 -2.46 -16.88 -13.67
N GLY A 187 -2.47 -17.36 -12.41
CA GLY A 187 -1.66 -18.46 -11.93
C GLY A 187 -1.00 -18.17 -10.56
N ARG A 188 -0.03 -18.98 -10.19
CA ARG A 188 0.65 -18.91 -8.87
C ARG A 188 1.23 -17.53 -8.56
N LYS A 189 1.80 -16.85 -9.58
CA LYS A 189 2.37 -15.50 -9.42
C LYS A 189 1.31 -14.50 -8.99
N LEU A 190 0.14 -14.51 -9.63
CA LEU A 190 -0.98 -13.65 -9.26
C LEU A 190 -1.53 -14.01 -7.87
N ALA A 191 -1.64 -15.31 -7.53
CA ALA A 191 -2.10 -15.75 -6.21
C ALA A 191 -1.18 -15.22 -5.08
N VAL A 192 0.13 -15.39 -5.21
CA VAL A 192 1.11 -14.89 -4.24
C VAL A 192 1.06 -13.36 -4.15
N PHE A 193 1.00 -12.68 -5.29
CA PHE A 193 0.85 -11.23 -5.33
C PHE A 193 -0.42 -10.76 -4.58
N CYS A 194 -1.56 -11.38 -4.84
CA CYS A 194 -2.81 -11.07 -4.15
C CYS A 194 -2.72 -11.34 -2.64
N ALA A 195 -2.09 -12.45 -2.23
CA ALA A 195 -1.89 -12.76 -0.83
C ALA A 195 -1.09 -11.67 -0.11
N ILE A 196 0.05 -11.24 -0.69
CA ILE A 196 0.90 -10.21 -0.12
C ILE A 196 0.19 -8.85 -0.11
N ALA A 197 -0.45 -8.46 -1.22
CA ALA A 197 -1.18 -7.19 -1.30
C ALA A 197 -2.34 -7.13 -0.29
N LYS A 198 -3.08 -8.22 -0.13
CA LYS A 198 -4.16 -8.34 0.87
C LYS A 198 -3.63 -8.32 2.30
N LEU A 199 -2.48 -8.95 2.54
CA LEU A 199 -1.80 -8.90 3.84
C LEU A 199 -1.39 -7.47 4.18
N CYS A 200 -0.74 -6.76 3.25
CA CYS A 200 -0.38 -5.35 3.44
C CYS A 200 -1.62 -4.47 3.72
N LEU A 201 -2.72 -4.68 2.99
CA LEU A 201 -3.97 -3.96 3.22
C LEU A 201 -4.55 -4.25 4.61
N PHE A 202 -4.60 -5.52 5.02
CA PHE A 202 -5.11 -5.94 6.33
C PHE A 202 -4.28 -5.33 7.47
N LEU A 203 -2.96 -5.43 7.36
CA LEU A 203 -2.02 -4.92 8.36
C LEU A 203 -1.84 -3.38 8.30
N THR A 204 -2.40 -2.70 7.30
CA THR A 204 -2.44 -1.23 7.24
C THR A 204 -3.78 -0.70 7.75
N LYS A 205 -4.90 -1.18 7.19
CA LYS A 205 -6.22 -0.71 7.56
C LYS A 205 -7.32 -1.70 7.15
N ILE A 206 -8.15 -2.10 8.12
CA ILE A 206 -9.22 -3.09 7.87
C ILE A 206 -10.19 -2.67 6.76
N THR A 207 -10.55 -1.39 6.67
CA THR A 207 -11.44 -0.91 5.60
C THR A 207 -10.85 -1.09 4.22
N GLY A 208 -9.53 -0.88 4.06
CA GLY A 208 -8.82 -1.16 2.81
C GLY A 208 -8.78 -2.64 2.47
N PHE A 209 -8.64 -3.50 3.47
CA PHE A 209 -8.74 -4.95 3.28
C PHE A 209 -10.13 -5.38 2.79
N LEU A 210 -11.21 -4.81 3.36
CA LEU A 210 -12.59 -5.08 2.94
C LEU A 210 -12.84 -4.62 1.50
N VAL A 211 -12.44 -3.39 1.15
CA VAL A 211 -12.53 -2.87 -0.23
C VAL A 211 -11.73 -3.75 -1.19
N GLY A 212 -10.48 -4.09 -0.85
CA GLY A 212 -9.68 -5.03 -1.63
C GLY A 212 -10.32 -6.42 -1.73
N GLY A 213 -11.12 -6.85 -0.73
CA GLY A 213 -11.93 -8.08 -0.76
C GLY A 213 -13.03 -8.02 -1.81
N LEU A 214 -13.77 -6.91 -1.85
CA LEU A 214 -14.80 -6.69 -2.87
C LEU A 214 -14.21 -6.64 -4.29
N ILE A 215 -13.06 -5.98 -4.46
CA ILE A 215 -12.32 -5.96 -5.74
C ILE A 215 -11.88 -7.38 -6.12
N GLY A 216 -11.34 -8.15 -5.18
CA GLY A 216 -10.96 -9.55 -5.41
C GLY A 216 -12.14 -10.44 -5.78
N LEU A 217 -13.29 -10.26 -5.13
CA LEU A 217 -14.54 -10.96 -5.47
C LEU A 217 -15.00 -10.59 -6.89
N ALA A 218 -15.01 -9.32 -7.23
CA ALA A 218 -15.34 -8.87 -8.58
C ALA A 218 -14.40 -9.48 -9.63
N ALA A 219 -13.10 -9.53 -9.34
CA ALA A 219 -12.10 -10.16 -10.21
C ALA A 219 -12.32 -11.68 -10.36
N LEU A 220 -12.77 -12.37 -9.30
CA LEU A 220 -13.13 -13.79 -9.33
C LEU A 220 -14.38 -14.01 -10.20
N LEU A 221 -15.43 -13.21 -9.98
CA LEU A 221 -16.68 -13.29 -10.75
C LEU A 221 -16.46 -12.97 -12.25
N ALA A 222 -15.56 -12.03 -12.54
CA ALA A 222 -15.14 -11.72 -13.91
C ALA A 222 -14.18 -12.76 -14.54
N GLY A 223 -13.87 -13.86 -13.84
CA GLY A 223 -12.94 -14.87 -14.34
C GLY A 223 -11.48 -14.42 -14.44
N ARG A 224 -11.14 -13.26 -13.86
CA ARG A 224 -9.79 -12.70 -13.92
C ARG A 224 -8.79 -13.44 -13.01
N ILE A 225 -9.28 -14.01 -11.93
CA ILE A 225 -8.54 -14.91 -11.03
C ILE A 225 -9.34 -16.20 -10.87
N SER A 226 -8.68 -17.35 -10.95
CA SER A 226 -9.34 -18.64 -10.79
C SER A 226 -9.62 -18.94 -9.30
N VAL A 227 -10.60 -19.81 -9.05
CA VAL A 227 -10.90 -20.32 -7.69
C VAL A 227 -9.66 -20.94 -7.05
N ARG A 228 -8.86 -21.68 -7.81
CA ARG A 228 -7.61 -22.30 -7.32
C ARG A 228 -6.60 -21.24 -6.85
N SER A 229 -6.40 -20.20 -7.65
CA SER A 229 -5.49 -19.10 -7.28
C SER A 229 -6.03 -18.31 -6.09
N THR A 230 -7.35 -18.12 -5.99
CA THR A 230 -7.99 -17.48 -4.85
C THR A 230 -7.81 -18.29 -3.57
N ILE A 231 -8.01 -19.61 -3.61
CA ILE A 231 -7.76 -20.51 -2.47
C ILE A 231 -6.28 -20.44 -2.06
N LEU A 232 -5.35 -20.52 -3.01
CA LEU A 232 -3.92 -20.41 -2.73
C LEU A 232 -3.58 -19.07 -2.07
N ALA A 233 -4.12 -17.97 -2.57
CA ALA A 233 -3.93 -16.65 -1.97
C ALA A 233 -4.48 -16.58 -0.54
N ALA A 234 -5.67 -17.15 -0.30
CA ALA A 234 -6.27 -17.21 1.03
C ALA A 234 -5.47 -18.06 2.00
N VAL A 235 -4.99 -19.24 1.58
CA VAL A 235 -4.14 -20.11 2.40
C VAL A 235 -2.84 -19.41 2.79
N LEU A 236 -2.16 -18.77 1.83
CA LEU A 236 -0.93 -18.03 2.11
C LEU A 236 -1.19 -16.84 3.06
N PHE A 237 -2.27 -16.10 2.86
CA PHE A 237 -2.67 -15.01 3.73
C PHE A 237 -2.92 -15.51 5.16
N LEU A 238 -3.74 -16.55 5.33
CA LEU A 238 -4.07 -17.13 6.65
C LEU A 238 -2.84 -17.73 7.33
N ALA A 239 -1.94 -18.38 6.57
CA ALA A 239 -0.70 -18.91 7.12
C ALA A 239 0.19 -17.82 7.73
N VAL A 240 0.30 -16.66 7.07
CA VAL A 240 1.06 -15.53 7.64
C VAL A 240 0.35 -14.95 8.86
N LEU A 241 -0.98 -14.83 8.84
CA LEU A 241 -1.72 -14.37 10.03
C LEU A 241 -1.55 -15.32 11.21
N ALA A 242 -1.55 -16.64 10.97
CA ALA A 242 -1.30 -17.63 12.01
C ALA A 242 0.11 -17.49 12.61
N ILE A 243 1.15 -17.24 11.78
CA ILE A 243 2.50 -16.97 12.26
C ILE A 243 2.55 -15.69 13.11
N LEU A 244 1.87 -14.63 12.68
CA LEU A 244 1.81 -13.38 13.43
C LEU A 244 1.05 -13.52 14.74
N GLU A 245 0.02 -14.38 14.78
CA GLU A 245 -0.74 -14.68 16.01
C GLU A 245 0.12 -15.39 17.06
N LEU A 246 1.05 -16.26 16.64
CA LEU A 246 2.00 -16.91 17.55
C LEU A 246 2.97 -15.93 18.21
N ASN A 247 3.09 -14.73 17.66
CA ASN A 247 3.93 -13.66 18.20
C ASN A 247 3.10 -12.67 19.05
N GLY A 248 2.74 -13.10 20.25
CA GLY A 248 2.08 -12.23 21.25
C GLY A 248 0.59 -11.96 20.98
N HIS A 249 -0.13 -12.87 20.32
CA HIS A 249 -1.56 -12.74 20.04
C HIS A 249 -1.94 -11.43 19.29
N MET A 250 -1.01 -10.94 18.46
CA MET A 250 -1.14 -9.64 17.78
C MET A 250 -2.39 -9.54 16.91
N MET A 251 -2.80 -10.64 16.23
CA MET A 251 -3.95 -10.61 15.34
C MET A 251 -5.27 -10.60 16.11
N THR A 252 -5.40 -11.44 17.15
CA THR A 252 -6.59 -11.43 18.04
C THR A 252 -6.77 -10.07 18.70
N ALA A 253 -5.68 -9.48 19.20
CA ALA A 253 -5.72 -8.16 19.82
C ALA A 253 -6.08 -7.05 18.83
N TYR A 254 -5.50 -7.06 17.64
CA TYR A 254 -5.84 -6.11 16.56
C TYR A 254 -7.33 -6.20 16.17
N LEU A 255 -7.86 -7.41 16.01
CA LEU A 255 -9.29 -7.59 15.71
C LEU A 255 -10.20 -7.13 16.86
N ALA A 256 -9.77 -7.33 18.12
CA ALA A 256 -10.50 -6.81 19.29
C ALA A 256 -10.51 -5.27 19.30
N ASP A 257 -9.40 -4.61 18.95
CA ASP A 257 -9.35 -3.15 18.83
C ASP A 257 -10.29 -2.64 17.73
N ILE A 258 -10.34 -3.33 16.58
CA ILE A 258 -11.29 -3.01 15.50
C ILE A 258 -12.73 -3.14 16.01
N ALA A 259 -13.06 -4.23 16.70
CA ALA A 259 -14.40 -4.44 17.23
C ALA A 259 -14.82 -3.33 18.22
N ARG A 260 -13.91 -2.91 19.11
CA ARG A 260 -14.12 -1.77 20.02
C ARG A 260 -14.36 -0.46 19.26
N LEU A 261 -13.56 -0.17 18.21
CA LEU A 261 -13.72 1.03 17.39
C LEU A 261 -15.05 1.03 16.62
N VAL A 262 -15.50 -0.13 16.13
CA VAL A 262 -16.81 -0.26 15.50
C VAL A 262 -17.91 0.02 16.51
N ALA A 263 -17.88 -0.60 17.70
CA ALA A 263 -18.86 -0.38 18.75
C ALA A 263 -18.96 1.09 19.18
N LEU A 264 -17.81 1.78 19.31
CA LEU A 264 -17.77 3.21 19.66
C LEU A 264 -18.35 4.14 18.57
N ASN A 265 -18.44 3.67 17.31
CA ASN A 265 -18.92 4.47 16.19
C ASN A 265 -20.23 3.96 15.58
N GLU A 266 -20.88 2.96 16.19
CA GLU A 266 -22.01 2.24 15.60
C GLU A 266 -23.16 3.17 15.20
N GLU A 267 -23.57 4.10 16.05
CA GLU A 267 -24.65 5.04 15.78
C GLU A 267 -24.37 6.01 14.61
N ALA A 268 -23.10 6.24 14.29
CA ALA A 268 -22.68 7.19 13.26
C ALA A 268 -22.31 6.52 11.92
N LEU A 269 -22.21 5.20 11.83
CA LEU A 269 -21.71 4.50 10.63
C LEU A 269 -22.62 4.72 9.42
N LEU A 270 -23.92 4.44 9.55
CA LEU A 270 -24.86 4.57 8.44
C LEU A 270 -25.07 6.02 7.99
N PRO A 271 -25.32 6.99 8.90
CA PRO A 271 -25.39 8.40 8.51
C PRO A 271 -24.13 8.90 7.80
N ARG A 272 -22.94 8.55 8.32
CA ARG A 272 -21.66 8.93 7.67
C ARG A 272 -21.50 8.29 6.30
N PHE A 273 -21.84 7.02 6.15
CA PHE A 273 -21.81 6.34 4.85
C PHE A 273 -22.72 7.05 3.85
N LEU A 274 -23.98 7.33 4.21
CA LEU A 274 -24.91 8.03 3.33
C LEU A 274 -24.45 9.44 2.97
N THR A 275 -23.87 10.18 3.93
CA THR A 275 -23.29 11.51 3.68
C THR A 275 -22.13 11.43 2.70
N VAL A 276 -21.22 10.46 2.85
CA VAL A 276 -20.10 10.28 1.93
C VAL A 276 -20.60 9.88 0.54
N MET A 277 -21.55 8.96 0.45
CA MET A 277 -22.14 8.51 -0.81
C MET A 277 -22.81 9.67 -1.55
N SER A 278 -23.64 10.45 -0.85
CA SER A 278 -24.31 11.62 -1.45
C SER A 278 -23.34 12.72 -1.88
N GLY A 279 -22.28 12.95 -1.07
CA GLY A 279 -21.26 13.95 -1.35
C GLY A 279 -20.26 13.56 -2.44
N LYS A 280 -20.31 12.33 -2.97
CA LYS A 280 -19.40 11.79 -4.00
C LYS A 280 -20.13 11.23 -5.22
N LEU A 281 -21.37 11.66 -5.45
CA LEU A 281 -22.16 11.24 -6.61
C LEU A 281 -21.49 11.63 -7.94
N ASP A 282 -20.74 12.71 -7.95
CA ASP A 282 -19.90 13.15 -9.08
C ASP A 282 -18.84 12.14 -9.53
N VAL A 283 -18.39 11.28 -8.62
CA VAL A 283 -17.45 10.19 -8.92
C VAL A 283 -18.18 8.87 -9.13
N ILE A 284 -19.16 8.57 -8.29
CA ILE A 284 -19.87 7.28 -8.29
C ILE A 284 -20.68 7.07 -9.57
N LEU A 285 -21.46 8.07 -9.99
CA LEU A 285 -22.32 7.96 -11.18
C LEU A 285 -21.52 7.77 -12.48
N PRO A 286 -20.50 8.60 -12.80
CA PRO A 286 -19.69 8.35 -14.00
C PRO A 286 -18.95 7.01 -13.95
N SER A 287 -18.45 6.61 -12.78
CA SER A 287 -17.78 5.31 -12.64
C SER A 287 -18.73 4.15 -12.89
N GLY A 288 -19.94 4.21 -12.36
CA GLY A 288 -20.99 3.22 -12.60
C GLY A 288 -21.41 3.14 -14.08
N LEU A 289 -21.57 4.29 -14.73
CA LEU A 289 -21.88 4.36 -16.17
C LEU A 289 -20.76 3.76 -17.02
N LEU A 290 -19.50 4.02 -16.70
CA LEU A 290 -18.36 3.41 -17.38
C LEU A 290 -18.36 1.90 -17.24
N VAL A 291 -18.60 1.36 -16.05
CA VAL A 291 -18.69 -0.09 -15.81
C VAL A 291 -19.82 -0.69 -16.65
N LEU A 292 -21.00 -0.07 -16.66
CA LEU A 292 -22.14 -0.54 -17.47
C LEU A 292 -21.85 -0.49 -18.97
N ALA A 293 -21.22 0.58 -19.47
CA ALA A 293 -20.85 0.72 -20.87
C ALA A 293 -19.86 -0.38 -21.31
N PHE A 294 -18.88 -0.70 -20.48
CA PHE A 294 -17.91 -1.77 -20.80
C PHE A 294 -18.49 -3.18 -20.64
N SER A 295 -19.42 -3.41 -19.70
CA SER A 295 -20.06 -4.72 -19.55
C SER A 295 -21.09 -5.03 -20.63
N GLY A 296 -21.68 -4.02 -21.27
CA GLY A 296 -22.61 -4.19 -22.39
C GLY A 296 -21.92 -4.37 -23.76
N SER A 297 -20.60 -4.26 -23.84
CA SER A 297 -19.82 -4.40 -25.07
C SER A 297 -19.16 -5.78 -25.26
N THR A 298 -19.38 -6.71 -24.33
CA THR A 298 -18.94 -8.12 -24.38
C THR A 298 -20.10 -9.03 -24.69
#